data_89676393029846d59d9e9cb130d1b174
#
_entry.id   89676393029846d59d9e9cb130d1b174
#
_cell.length_a   1.000
_cell.length_b   1.000
_cell.length_c   1.000
_cell.angle_alpha   90.00
_cell.angle_beta   90.00
_cell.angle_gamma   90.00
#
_symmetry.space_group_name_H-M   'P 1'
#
loop_
_entity.id
_entity.type
_entity.pdbx_description
1 polymer ?
#
loop_
_entity_poly.entity_id
_entity_poly.type
_entity_poly.pdbx_seq_one_letter_code
_entity_poly.pdbx_strand_id
1 'polypeptide(L)'
;AQDVHPGSQIMLDDGLISMKVLERTETDITCLVQNGGPIKDRKGVNVPGVHLSMPYMSAQDREDLLFGIQEGFDFVAASFCRSAQDVMEIRRLLDEHHSDMRIIAKLENQEGVNNVDEILAVADGVMIARGDMGVEIDFTEIPVIQKDIIAYTLGYGKHVITATQMLDSMITNPRPTRAE
;
A
#
# COMPACT_ATOMS: atom_id res chain seq x y z
N ALA A 1 -1.94 6.97 -18.36
CA ALA A 1 -1.36 6.46 -19.62
C ALA A 1 0.15 6.65 -19.67
N GLN A 2 0.69 7.76 -19.13
CA GLN A 2 2.12 8.10 -19.26
C GLN A 2 3.08 7.11 -18.54
N ASP A 3 2.64 6.45 -17.48
CA ASP A 3 3.51 5.61 -16.64
C ASP A 3 3.59 4.15 -17.10
N VAL A 4 2.61 3.68 -17.86
CA VAL A 4 2.58 2.30 -18.35
C VAL A 4 3.25 2.13 -19.71
N HIS A 5 3.73 0.93 -20.00
CA HIS A 5 4.39 0.57 -21.24
C HIS A 5 3.78 -0.73 -21.81
N PRO A 6 3.95 -1.00 -23.12
CA PRO A 6 3.59 -2.29 -23.68
C PRO A 6 4.21 -3.42 -22.87
N GLY A 7 3.37 -4.37 -22.45
CA GLY A 7 3.76 -5.47 -21.56
C GLY A 7 3.44 -5.25 -20.08
N SER A 8 3.20 -4.01 -19.63
CA SER A 8 2.74 -3.73 -18.26
C SER A 8 1.42 -4.45 -17.99
N GLN A 9 1.22 -4.87 -16.74
CA GLN A 9 -0.03 -5.43 -16.27
C GLN A 9 -0.87 -4.35 -15.61
N ILE A 10 -2.18 -4.34 -15.88
CA ILE A 10 -3.17 -3.51 -15.19
C ILE A 10 -4.17 -4.46 -14.54
N MET A 11 -4.41 -4.28 -13.26
CA MET A 11 -5.36 -5.05 -12.51
C MET A 11 -6.49 -4.15 -11.99
N LEU A 12 -7.71 -4.70 -11.97
CA LEU A 12 -8.90 -4.03 -11.44
C LEU A 12 -9.54 -4.92 -10.38
N ASP A 13 -10.21 -4.27 -9.41
CA ASP A 13 -10.97 -4.95 -8.36
C ASP A 13 -10.10 -5.98 -7.62
N ASP A 14 -9.00 -5.51 -7.03
CA ASP A 14 -8.04 -6.31 -6.24
C ASP A 14 -7.48 -7.53 -7.02
N GLY A 15 -7.24 -7.34 -8.31
CA GLY A 15 -6.68 -8.37 -9.17
C GLY A 15 -7.69 -9.35 -9.78
N LEU A 16 -9.00 -9.20 -9.51
CA LEU A 16 -10.04 -10.06 -10.09
C LEU A 16 -10.13 -9.93 -11.61
N ILE A 17 -9.82 -8.76 -12.15
CA ILE A 17 -9.72 -8.51 -13.59
C ILE A 17 -8.27 -8.15 -13.91
N SER A 18 -7.70 -8.82 -14.88
CA SER A 18 -6.32 -8.67 -15.28
C SER A 18 -6.21 -8.36 -16.77
N MET A 19 -5.39 -7.37 -17.11
CA MET A 19 -5.18 -6.90 -18.47
C MET A 19 -3.68 -6.68 -18.72
N LYS A 20 -3.26 -6.94 -19.94
CA LYS A 20 -1.91 -6.66 -20.42
C LYS A 20 -1.93 -5.50 -21.41
N VAL A 21 -1.12 -4.48 -21.16
CA VAL A 21 -0.98 -3.34 -22.06
C VAL A 21 -0.35 -3.80 -23.39
N LEU A 22 -1.03 -3.51 -24.51
CA LEU A 22 -0.54 -3.74 -25.86
C LEU A 22 0.13 -2.49 -26.41
N GLU A 23 -0.56 -1.37 -26.30
CA GLU A 23 -0.09 -0.05 -26.78
C GLU A 23 -0.70 1.07 -25.93
N ARG A 24 -0.09 2.26 -26.01
CA ARG A 24 -0.60 3.45 -25.37
C ARG A 24 -0.42 4.68 -26.24
N THR A 25 -1.29 5.65 -26.05
CA THR A 25 -1.15 7.03 -26.53
C THR A 25 -0.94 7.97 -25.34
N GLU A 26 -1.07 9.26 -25.54
CA GLU A 26 -1.05 10.23 -24.43
C GLU A 26 -2.24 10.09 -23.49
N THR A 27 -3.40 9.67 -24.02
CA THR A 27 -4.67 9.62 -23.28
C THR A 27 -5.23 8.20 -23.11
N ASP A 28 -4.89 7.29 -24.01
CA ASP A 28 -5.54 5.98 -24.09
C ASP A 28 -4.53 4.85 -23.88
N ILE A 29 -5.01 3.76 -23.31
CA ILE A 29 -4.26 2.52 -23.13
C ILE A 29 -5.08 1.39 -23.73
N THR A 30 -4.54 0.72 -24.75
CA THR A 30 -5.14 -0.46 -25.36
C THR A 30 -4.60 -1.70 -24.65
N CYS A 31 -5.53 -2.50 -24.11
CA CYS A 31 -5.17 -3.68 -23.32
C CYS A 31 -5.79 -4.95 -23.87
N LEU A 32 -5.09 -6.06 -23.72
CA LEU A 32 -5.63 -7.41 -23.86
C LEU A 32 -6.15 -7.87 -22.51
N VAL A 33 -7.45 -8.17 -22.41
CA VAL A 33 -8.05 -8.75 -21.21
C VAL A 33 -7.57 -10.20 -21.08
N GLN A 34 -6.87 -10.51 -20.00
CA GLN A 34 -6.38 -11.84 -19.67
C GLN A 34 -7.39 -12.61 -18.83
N ASN A 35 -7.97 -11.94 -17.87
CA ASN A 35 -9.03 -12.45 -17.01
C ASN A 35 -10.10 -11.38 -16.87
N GLY A 36 -11.31 -11.68 -17.32
CA GLY A 36 -12.42 -10.74 -17.31
C GLY A 36 -13.40 -10.98 -16.15
N GLY A 37 -14.26 -10.01 -15.93
CA GLY A 37 -15.27 -10.04 -14.88
C GLY A 37 -16.17 -8.81 -14.92
N PRO A 38 -17.20 -8.73 -14.03
CA PRO A 38 -18.06 -7.56 -13.93
C PRO A 38 -17.27 -6.37 -13.36
N ILE A 39 -17.31 -5.24 -14.05
CA ILE A 39 -16.74 -3.98 -13.56
C ILE A 39 -17.84 -3.18 -12.87
N LYS A 40 -17.55 -2.75 -11.64
CA LYS A 40 -18.44 -1.88 -10.85
C LYS A 40 -17.79 -0.52 -10.66
N ASP A 41 -18.58 0.47 -10.26
CA ASP A 41 -18.09 1.80 -9.94
C ASP A 41 -17.13 1.78 -8.74
N ARG A 42 -16.19 2.72 -8.71
CA ARG A 42 -15.24 2.96 -7.60
C ARG A 42 -14.35 1.76 -7.26
N LYS A 43 -13.95 0.99 -8.26
CA LYS A 43 -12.98 -0.10 -8.08
C LYS A 43 -11.55 0.39 -8.21
N GLY A 44 -10.66 -0.17 -7.38
CA GLY A 44 -9.22 0.10 -7.41
C GLY A 44 -8.59 -0.34 -8.72
N VAL A 45 -7.53 0.35 -9.08
CA VAL A 45 -6.66 0.04 -10.23
C VAL A 45 -5.25 -0.14 -9.70
N ASN A 46 -4.65 -1.30 -9.93
CA ASN A 46 -3.28 -1.60 -9.59
C ASN A 46 -2.45 -1.78 -10.85
N VAL A 47 -1.19 -1.34 -10.79
CA VAL A 47 -0.24 -1.46 -11.90
C VAL A 47 1.08 -2.03 -11.36
N PRO A 48 1.12 -3.35 -11.10
CA PRO A 48 2.26 -3.98 -10.46
C PRO A 48 3.60 -3.70 -11.16
N GLY A 49 4.61 -3.36 -10.37
CA GLY A 49 5.96 -3.11 -10.88
C GLY A 49 6.14 -1.82 -11.66
N VAL A 50 5.16 -0.94 -11.69
CA VAL A 50 5.23 0.36 -12.38
C VAL A 50 5.29 1.49 -11.36
N HIS A 51 6.33 2.33 -11.46
CA HIS A 51 6.39 3.57 -10.70
C HIS A 51 5.35 4.57 -11.25
N LEU A 52 4.44 5.02 -10.40
CA LEU A 52 3.42 6.01 -10.76
C LEU A 52 3.90 7.42 -10.45
N SER A 53 3.89 8.29 -11.45
CA SER A 53 4.35 9.69 -11.36
C SER A 53 3.39 10.63 -10.63
N MET A 54 2.24 10.12 -10.18
CA MET A 54 1.26 10.93 -9.44
C MET A 54 1.77 11.33 -8.05
N PRO A 55 1.42 12.53 -7.55
CA PRO A 55 1.72 12.94 -6.18
C PRO A 55 1.25 11.91 -5.17
N TYR A 56 2.00 11.75 -4.09
CA TYR A 56 1.64 10.81 -3.04
C TYR A 56 0.37 11.26 -2.28
N MET A 57 0.35 12.51 -1.84
CA MET A 57 -0.79 13.08 -1.10
C MET A 57 -1.69 13.88 -2.05
N SER A 58 -2.96 13.53 -2.13
CA SER A 58 -3.97 14.31 -2.83
C SER A 58 -4.44 15.50 -1.98
N ALA A 59 -5.21 16.42 -2.59
CA ALA A 59 -5.84 17.51 -1.83
C ALA A 59 -6.83 16.97 -0.77
N GLN A 60 -7.54 15.89 -1.08
CA GLN A 60 -8.45 15.24 -0.14
C GLN A 60 -7.69 14.59 1.04
N ASP A 61 -6.59 13.89 0.77
CA ASP A 61 -5.77 13.29 1.83
C ASP A 61 -5.26 14.36 2.80
N ARG A 62 -4.89 15.53 2.26
CA ARG A 62 -4.47 16.67 3.09
C ARG A 62 -5.61 17.18 3.98
N GLU A 63 -6.81 17.32 3.45
CA GLU A 63 -7.98 17.73 4.23
C GLU A 63 -8.33 16.72 5.31
N ASP A 64 -8.28 15.43 5.00
CA ASP A 64 -8.56 14.34 5.93
C ASP A 64 -7.50 14.28 7.06
N LEU A 65 -6.22 14.51 6.75
CA LEU A 65 -5.16 14.63 7.75
C LEU A 65 -5.37 15.84 8.67
N LEU A 66 -5.72 17.00 8.13
CA LEU A 66 -6.02 18.19 8.92
C LEU A 66 -7.21 17.94 9.85
N PHE A 67 -8.23 17.26 9.38
CA PHE A 67 -9.35 16.84 10.21
C PHE A 67 -8.88 15.90 11.34
N GLY A 68 -8.06 14.88 11.04
CA GLY A 68 -7.53 13.95 12.04
C GLY A 68 -6.68 14.67 13.11
N ILE A 69 -5.88 15.66 12.72
CA ILE A 69 -5.12 16.50 13.65
C ILE A 69 -6.08 17.28 14.56
N GLN A 70 -7.12 17.90 13.99
CA GLN A 70 -8.10 18.69 14.71
C GLN A 70 -8.90 17.85 15.72
N GLU A 71 -9.23 16.62 15.37
CA GLU A 71 -9.92 15.66 16.23
C GLU A 71 -8.99 14.96 17.25
N GLY A 72 -7.68 15.20 17.18
CA GLY A 72 -6.70 14.69 18.14
C GLY A 72 -6.42 13.18 17.96
N PHE A 73 -6.35 12.69 16.75
CA PHE A 73 -6.00 11.29 16.49
C PHE A 73 -4.54 11.00 16.87
N ASP A 74 -4.29 9.82 17.44
CA ASP A 74 -2.95 9.40 17.88
C ASP A 74 -2.09 8.88 16.72
N PHE A 75 -2.71 8.30 15.69
CA PHE A 75 -2.03 7.63 14.59
C PHE A 75 -2.67 7.94 13.24
N VAL A 76 -1.82 8.02 12.22
CA VAL A 76 -2.22 7.94 10.81
C VAL A 76 -1.62 6.69 10.17
N ALA A 77 -2.45 5.89 9.49
CA ALA A 77 -2.02 4.76 8.67
C ALA A 77 -1.93 5.21 7.21
N ALA A 78 -0.71 5.43 6.75
CA ALA A 78 -0.40 6.01 5.44
C ALA A 78 -0.35 4.91 4.38
N SER A 79 -1.36 4.83 3.51
CA SER A 79 -1.46 3.78 2.48
C SER A 79 -0.46 4.00 1.34
N PHE A 80 -0.02 2.90 0.72
CA PHE A 80 0.84 2.88 -0.46
C PHE A 80 2.12 3.72 -0.34
N CYS A 81 2.76 3.73 0.84
CA CYS A 81 4.06 4.35 1.00
C CYS A 81 5.11 3.67 0.11
N ARG A 82 5.79 4.45 -0.73
CA ARG A 82 6.79 4.00 -1.69
C ARG A 82 8.22 4.35 -1.25
N SER A 83 8.35 5.44 -0.48
CA SER A 83 9.65 6.01 -0.12
C SER A 83 9.61 6.78 1.20
N ALA A 84 10.78 7.12 1.74
CA ALA A 84 10.89 8.05 2.85
C ALA A 84 10.27 9.42 2.53
N GLN A 85 10.31 9.85 1.28
CA GLN A 85 9.76 11.14 0.86
C GLN A 85 8.24 11.20 1.06
N ASP A 86 7.52 10.10 0.76
CA ASP A 86 6.07 10.00 0.97
C ASP A 86 5.73 10.19 2.47
N VAL A 87 6.47 9.53 3.36
CA VAL A 87 6.32 9.66 4.81
C VAL A 87 6.65 11.07 5.29
N MET A 88 7.71 11.66 4.76
CA MET A 88 8.14 13.02 5.11
C MET A 88 7.16 14.10 4.63
N GLU A 89 6.39 13.84 3.58
CA GLU A 89 5.31 14.75 3.15
C GLU A 89 4.22 14.85 4.24
N ILE A 90 3.83 13.71 4.80
CA ILE A 90 2.89 13.67 5.94
C ILE A 90 3.53 14.33 7.17
N ARG A 91 4.78 13.98 7.50
CA ARG A 91 5.48 14.53 8.68
C ARG A 91 5.52 16.06 8.67
N ARG A 92 5.84 16.66 7.52
CA ARG A 92 5.85 18.13 7.38
C ARG A 92 4.50 18.75 7.73
N LEU A 93 3.40 18.14 7.25
CA LEU A 93 2.06 18.61 7.57
C LEU A 93 1.75 18.52 9.07
N LEU A 94 2.15 17.41 9.71
CA LEU A 94 2.00 17.23 11.16
C LEU A 94 2.81 18.26 11.93
N ASP A 95 4.07 18.51 11.55
CA ASP A 95 4.96 19.48 12.18
C ASP A 95 4.45 20.93 12.02
N GLU A 96 3.94 21.30 10.84
CA GLU A 96 3.31 22.60 10.56
C GLU A 96 2.14 22.89 11.51
N HIS A 97 1.43 21.84 11.93
CA HIS A 97 0.27 21.94 12.84
C HIS A 97 0.58 21.53 14.28
N HIS A 98 1.85 21.35 14.63
CA HIS A 98 2.31 20.96 15.98
C HIS A 98 1.61 19.71 16.52
N SER A 99 1.40 18.72 15.64
CA SER A 99 0.72 17.47 15.98
C SER A 99 1.73 16.37 16.34
N ASP A 100 1.48 15.69 17.46
CA ASP A 100 2.25 14.53 17.92
C ASP A 100 1.76 13.21 17.30
N MET A 101 0.86 13.27 16.30
CA MET A 101 0.34 12.10 15.60
C MET A 101 1.47 11.26 15.01
N ARG A 102 1.41 9.96 15.21
CA ARG A 102 2.42 9.02 14.75
C ARG A 102 2.05 8.44 13.39
N ILE A 103 3.05 8.19 12.55
CA ILE A 103 2.88 7.69 11.19
C ILE A 103 3.20 6.20 11.15
N ILE A 104 2.20 5.39 10.77
CA ILE A 104 2.36 3.98 10.42
C ILE A 104 2.36 3.88 8.90
N ALA A 105 3.53 3.64 8.30
CA ALA A 105 3.65 3.48 6.86
C ALA A 105 3.13 2.09 6.44
N LYS A 106 2.16 2.05 5.53
CA LYS A 106 1.63 0.81 4.99
C LYS A 106 2.46 0.39 3.76
N LEU A 107 3.07 -0.79 3.86
CA LEU A 107 3.85 -1.40 2.79
C LEU A 107 2.93 -2.32 1.98
N GLU A 108 2.60 -1.88 0.77
CA GLU A 108 1.56 -2.47 -0.08
C GLU A 108 2.04 -2.77 -1.50
N ASN A 109 3.27 -2.37 -1.85
CA ASN A 109 3.82 -2.53 -3.18
C ASN A 109 5.33 -2.86 -3.14
N GLN A 110 5.87 -3.29 -4.27
CA GLN A 110 7.28 -3.66 -4.38
C GLN A 110 8.24 -2.51 -4.08
N GLU A 111 7.89 -1.28 -4.49
CA GLU A 111 8.73 -0.11 -4.26
C GLU A 111 8.89 0.19 -2.77
N GLY A 112 7.79 0.15 -2.00
CA GLY A 112 7.82 0.31 -0.55
C GLY A 112 8.60 -0.78 0.16
N VAL A 113 8.51 -2.03 -0.31
CA VAL A 113 9.32 -3.15 0.21
C VAL A 113 10.80 -2.93 -0.05
N ASN A 114 11.17 -2.52 -1.25
CA ASN A 114 12.57 -2.24 -1.61
C ASN A 114 13.17 -1.09 -0.81
N ASN A 115 12.35 -0.12 -0.42
CA ASN A 115 12.75 1.10 0.29
C ASN A 115 12.45 1.03 1.81
N VAL A 116 12.23 -0.17 2.35
CA VAL A 116 11.79 -0.35 3.75
C VAL A 116 12.72 0.30 4.77
N ASP A 117 14.05 0.25 4.54
CA ASP A 117 15.02 0.84 5.47
C ASP A 117 14.90 2.36 5.54
N GLU A 118 14.79 3.04 4.41
CA GLU A 118 14.62 4.49 4.39
C GLU A 118 13.25 4.94 4.95
N ILE A 119 12.19 4.15 4.68
CA ILE A 119 10.86 4.38 5.26
C ILE A 119 10.91 4.21 6.77
N LEU A 120 11.55 3.14 7.27
CA LEU A 120 11.73 2.90 8.70
C LEU A 120 12.55 3.99 9.40
N ALA A 121 13.47 4.64 8.68
CA ALA A 121 14.23 5.74 9.28
C ALA A 121 13.34 6.92 9.70
N VAL A 122 12.23 7.18 9.00
CA VAL A 122 11.37 8.37 9.18
C VAL A 122 9.95 8.08 9.68
N ALA A 123 9.42 6.87 9.50
CA ALA A 123 8.11 6.45 10.03
C ALA A 123 8.22 6.05 11.51
N ASP A 124 7.11 6.08 12.25
CA ASP A 124 7.04 5.62 13.64
C ASP A 124 6.78 4.11 13.75
N GLY A 125 6.28 3.51 12.69
CA GLY A 125 6.07 2.08 12.54
C GLY A 125 5.65 1.74 11.12
N VAL A 126 5.49 0.45 10.84
CA VAL A 126 5.02 -0.03 9.55
C VAL A 126 3.87 -1.01 9.68
N MET A 127 3.05 -1.07 8.64
CA MET A 127 2.01 -2.10 8.49
C MET A 127 2.29 -2.90 7.22
N ILE A 128 2.36 -4.21 7.37
CA ILE A 128 2.44 -5.16 6.27
C ILE A 128 1.01 -5.47 5.85
N ALA A 129 0.50 -4.74 4.86
CA ALA A 129 -0.86 -4.87 4.37
C ALA A 129 -0.93 -5.98 3.32
N ARG A 130 -0.95 -7.24 3.78
CA ARG A 130 -0.77 -8.42 2.93
C ARG A 130 -1.81 -8.57 1.83
N GLY A 131 -3.03 -8.08 2.03
CA GLY A 131 -4.09 -8.09 1.04
C GLY A 131 -3.69 -7.31 -0.21
N ASP A 132 -3.39 -6.01 -0.04
CA ASP A 132 -3.00 -5.12 -1.13
C ASP A 132 -1.63 -5.51 -1.69
N MET A 133 -0.68 -5.88 -0.81
CA MET A 133 0.63 -6.37 -1.21
C MET A 133 0.54 -7.59 -2.13
N GLY A 134 -0.38 -8.54 -1.87
CA GLY A 134 -0.57 -9.73 -2.70
C GLY A 134 -1.21 -9.48 -4.06
N VAL A 135 -1.72 -8.26 -4.32
CA VAL A 135 -2.13 -7.81 -5.65
C VAL A 135 -0.93 -7.27 -6.44
N GLU A 136 0.01 -6.61 -5.73
CA GLU A 136 1.17 -5.92 -6.33
C GLU A 136 2.40 -6.82 -6.46
N ILE A 137 2.54 -7.83 -5.60
CA ILE A 137 3.69 -8.75 -5.50
C ILE A 137 3.16 -10.18 -5.58
N ASP A 138 3.96 -11.11 -6.12
CA ASP A 138 3.60 -12.53 -6.11
C ASP A 138 3.32 -13.00 -4.68
N PHE A 139 2.11 -13.48 -4.45
CA PHE A 139 1.65 -13.88 -3.11
C PHE A 139 2.53 -14.98 -2.47
N THR A 140 3.27 -15.75 -3.27
CA THR A 140 4.21 -16.76 -2.78
C THR A 140 5.43 -16.15 -2.08
N GLU A 141 5.75 -14.90 -2.37
CA GLU A 141 6.85 -14.14 -1.75
C GLU A 141 6.45 -13.47 -0.43
N ILE A 142 5.16 -13.20 -0.23
CA ILE A 142 4.64 -12.46 0.92
C ILE A 142 5.11 -13.02 2.28
N PRO A 143 5.12 -14.35 2.52
CA PRO A 143 5.57 -14.89 3.81
C PRO A 143 7.04 -14.58 4.14
N VAL A 144 7.90 -14.53 3.13
CA VAL A 144 9.32 -14.19 3.30
C VAL A 144 9.46 -12.69 3.53
N ILE A 145 8.88 -11.87 2.66
CA ILE A 145 8.85 -10.40 2.77
C ILE A 145 8.33 -9.97 4.15
N GLN A 146 7.25 -10.59 4.62
CA GLN A 146 6.69 -10.30 5.95
C GLN A 146 7.71 -10.53 7.05
N LYS A 147 8.43 -11.66 7.05
CA LYS A 147 9.43 -11.98 8.08
C LYS A 147 10.59 -11.00 8.06
N ASP A 148 11.04 -10.62 6.88
CA ASP A 148 12.14 -9.67 6.71
C ASP A 148 11.73 -8.28 7.22
N ILE A 149 10.56 -7.78 6.84
CA ILE A 149 10.03 -6.49 7.32
C ILE A 149 9.89 -6.50 8.84
N ILE A 150 9.37 -7.59 9.44
CA ILE A 150 9.26 -7.72 10.89
C ILE A 150 10.65 -7.62 11.53
N ALA A 151 11.63 -8.37 11.01
CA ALA A 151 12.99 -8.37 11.55
C ALA A 151 13.65 -6.99 11.45
N TYR A 152 13.54 -6.31 10.31
CA TYR A 152 14.03 -4.93 10.12
C TYR A 152 13.36 -3.97 11.09
N THR A 153 12.02 -3.98 11.16
CA THR A 153 11.26 -3.06 12.02
C THR A 153 11.63 -3.22 13.49
N LEU A 154 11.76 -4.45 13.97
CA LEU A 154 12.21 -4.74 15.33
C LEU A 154 13.66 -4.29 15.56
N GLY A 155 14.53 -4.41 14.56
CA GLY A 155 15.91 -3.88 14.60
C GLY A 155 15.96 -2.36 14.80
N TYR A 156 14.99 -1.62 14.27
CA TYR A 156 14.83 -0.18 14.50
C TYR A 156 14.13 0.15 15.84
N GLY A 157 13.68 -0.84 16.60
CA GLY A 157 12.90 -0.63 17.83
C GLY A 157 11.51 -0.02 17.57
N LYS A 158 10.94 -0.24 16.39
CA LYS A 158 9.67 0.34 15.97
C LYS A 158 8.53 -0.69 15.95
N HIS A 159 7.29 -0.20 15.85
CA HIS A 159 6.11 -1.04 15.81
C HIS A 159 5.90 -1.64 14.41
N VAL A 160 5.52 -2.92 14.36
CA VAL A 160 5.10 -3.60 13.14
C VAL A 160 3.69 -4.18 13.33
N ILE A 161 2.84 -3.94 12.35
CA ILE A 161 1.47 -4.48 12.30
C ILE A 161 1.40 -5.42 11.10
N THR A 162 1.00 -6.67 11.32
CA THR A 162 0.68 -7.61 10.25
C THR A 162 -0.83 -7.59 10.04
N ALA A 163 -1.28 -7.21 8.83
CA ALA A 163 -2.69 -6.96 8.54
C ALA A 163 -3.22 -7.84 7.41
N THR A 164 -4.48 -8.23 7.56
CA THR A 164 -5.32 -8.97 6.59
C THR A 164 -4.87 -10.39 6.28
N GLN A 165 -5.75 -11.17 5.64
CA GLN A 165 -5.53 -12.56 5.21
C GLN A 165 -4.98 -13.47 6.32
N MET A 166 -5.57 -13.38 7.51
CA MET A 166 -5.23 -14.21 8.66
C MET A 166 -6.46 -14.43 9.56
N LEU A 167 -6.48 -15.55 10.27
CA LEU A 167 -7.46 -15.85 11.30
C LEU A 167 -8.92 -15.80 10.81
N ASP A 168 -9.17 -16.13 9.53
CA ASP A 168 -10.50 -16.06 8.91
C ASP A 168 -11.51 -16.94 9.66
N SER A 169 -11.09 -18.11 10.13
CA SER A 169 -11.93 -19.01 10.93
C SER A 169 -12.42 -18.35 12.23
N MET A 170 -11.71 -17.36 12.77
CA MET A 170 -12.08 -16.66 14.00
C MET A 170 -13.24 -15.67 13.81
N ILE A 171 -13.74 -15.47 12.60
CA ILE A 171 -15.00 -14.76 12.38
C ILE A 171 -16.16 -15.51 13.07
N THR A 172 -16.08 -16.85 13.09
CA THR A 172 -17.13 -17.71 13.65
C THR A 172 -16.66 -18.57 14.83
N ASN A 173 -15.36 -18.83 14.96
CA ASN A 173 -14.78 -19.69 15.96
C ASN A 173 -13.95 -18.92 17.00
N PRO A 174 -13.90 -19.35 18.27
CA PRO A 174 -13.10 -18.67 19.30
C PRO A 174 -11.59 -18.91 19.18
N ARG A 175 -11.15 -19.78 18.27
CA ARG A 175 -9.74 -20.11 18.04
C ARG A 175 -9.49 -20.32 16.53
N PRO A 176 -8.29 -19.97 16.04
CA PRO A 176 -7.91 -20.22 14.66
C PRO A 176 -7.72 -21.72 14.40
N THR A 177 -7.70 -22.09 13.14
CA THR A 177 -7.25 -23.41 12.70
C THR A 177 -5.72 -23.56 12.86
N ARG A 178 -5.22 -24.78 12.75
CA ARG A 178 -3.76 -25.02 12.83
C ARG A 178 -2.99 -24.46 11.62
N ALA A 179 -3.68 -24.18 10.53
CA ALA A 179 -3.08 -23.64 9.31
C ALA A 179 -2.98 -22.10 9.34
N GLU A 180 -3.75 -21.46 10.19
CA GLU A 180 -3.73 -20.01 10.41
C GLU A 180 -2.75 -19.68 11.54
#